data_81c2ddb053b4996d79989a0a87876fd3
#
_entry.id   81c2ddb053b4996d79989a0a87876fd3
#
_cell.length_a   1.000
_cell.length_b   1.000
_cell.length_c   1.000
_cell.angle_alpha   90.00
_cell.angle_beta   90.00
_cell.angle_gamma   90.00
#
_symmetry.space_group_name_H-M   'P 1'
#
loop_
_entity.id
_entity.type
_entity.pdbx_description
1 polymer ?
#
loop_
_entity_poly.entity_id
_entity_poly.type
_entity_poly.pdbx_seq_one_letter_code
_entity_poly.pdbx_strand_id
1 'polypeptide(L)'
;MTEPVARSDVRMAELLAVLSLAADLGMGQPMEHVLRQCLICLRLARHLGLAEADQEVVYYAALMAWVGCHVDAYEQAKWFGDDTALKTDVRRVDFTGLAGPLFVLRHLGAGRPLLERARIGAGFPGEGRRAAEAMVENHWLAADGLAARLGLPQQVRDSVEQTFERWDGKGVPKGVRGEEILITSRLVTLADVVEVFHRAGGTDAAVAVARQRRGTQFDPGVVDVFVDQAAELFAGLDEASTWDAVLGAEPGQGLRLTGAAYDAPVKIGRAHV
;
A
#
# COMPACT_ATOMS: atom_id res chain seq x y z
N MET A 1 -24.68 40.35 -6.91
CA MET A 1 -23.67 40.02 -5.88
C MET A 1 -23.90 38.58 -5.48
N THR A 2 -23.17 37.64 -6.04
CA THR A 2 -23.17 36.22 -5.61
C THR A 2 -22.31 36.16 -4.35
N GLU A 3 -22.93 35.78 -3.21
CA GLU A 3 -22.19 35.46 -1.99
C GLU A 3 -21.10 34.45 -2.32
N PRO A 4 -19.88 34.65 -1.83
CA PRO A 4 -18.83 33.61 -1.97
C PRO A 4 -19.34 32.38 -1.22
N VAL A 5 -19.54 31.26 -1.93
CA VAL A 5 -19.78 29.97 -1.32
C VAL A 5 -18.64 29.74 -0.32
N ALA A 6 -18.99 29.64 0.95
CA ALA A 6 -18.04 29.33 2.00
C ALA A 6 -17.32 28.04 1.58
N ARG A 7 -16.02 28.14 1.25
CA ARG A 7 -15.20 26.98 0.92
C ARG A 7 -15.16 26.12 2.18
N SER A 8 -15.89 25.02 2.18
CA SER A 8 -15.81 24.04 3.26
C SER A 8 -14.42 23.43 3.26
N ASP A 9 -13.75 23.48 4.40
CA ASP A 9 -12.50 22.75 4.60
C ASP A 9 -12.80 21.26 4.46
N VAL A 10 -12.05 20.57 3.59
CA VAL A 10 -12.17 19.13 3.39
C VAL A 10 -11.21 18.43 4.36
N ARG A 11 -11.69 17.43 5.09
CA ARG A 11 -10.82 16.60 5.92
C ARG A 11 -9.91 15.79 5.02
N MET A 12 -8.60 15.81 5.31
CA MET A 12 -7.61 15.02 4.58
C MET A 12 -7.93 13.53 4.63
N ALA A 13 -8.37 13.04 5.79
CA ALA A 13 -8.77 11.65 5.98
C ALA A 13 -9.88 11.21 5.01
N GLU A 14 -10.91 12.04 4.81
CA GLU A 14 -12.01 11.73 3.88
C GLU A 14 -11.50 11.63 2.43
N LEU A 15 -10.65 12.56 2.01
CA LEU A 15 -10.09 12.54 0.67
C LEU A 15 -9.21 11.30 0.45
N LEU A 16 -8.34 10.98 1.40
CA LEU A 16 -7.44 9.83 1.29
C LEU A 16 -8.21 8.50 1.38
N ALA A 17 -9.27 8.44 2.19
CA ALA A 17 -10.14 7.28 2.25
C ALA A 17 -10.86 7.03 0.91
N VAL A 18 -11.33 8.08 0.21
CA VAL A 18 -11.90 7.94 -1.14
C VAL A 18 -10.84 7.45 -2.13
N LEU A 19 -9.64 8.04 -2.09
CA LEU A 19 -8.53 7.63 -2.97
C LEU A 19 -8.10 6.18 -2.71
N SER A 20 -8.11 5.73 -1.46
CA SER A 20 -7.77 4.36 -1.10
C SER A 20 -8.79 3.34 -1.64
N LEU A 21 -10.08 3.67 -1.64
CA LEU A 21 -11.11 2.81 -2.27
C LEU A 21 -10.90 2.67 -3.79
N ALA A 22 -10.48 3.76 -4.45
CA ALA A 22 -10.11 3.69 -5.86
C ALA A 22 -8.84 2.84 -6.08
N ALA A 23 -7.85 2.93 -5.16
CA ALA A 23 -6.66 2.10 -5.20
C ALA A 23 -7.00 0.60 -5.04
N ASP A 24 -7.92 0.24 -4.15
CA ASP A 24 -8.38 -1.15 -3.97
C ASP A 24 -8.86 -1.78 -5.28
N LEU A 25 -9.68 -1.05 -6.05
CA LEU A 25 -10.18 -1.51 -7.35
C LEU A 25 -9.04 -1.79 -8.33
N GLY A 26 -8.07 -0.88 -8.42
CA GLY A 26 -6.94 -1.05 -9.33
C GLY A 26 -5.91 -2.09 -8.89
N MET A 27 -5.91 -2.44 -7.62
CA MET A 27 -5.10 -3.54 -7.08
C MET A 27 -5.80 -4.89 -7.14
N GLY A 28 -7.06 -4.94 -7.60
CA GLY A 28 -7.88 -6.14 -7.56
C GLY A 28 -8.13 -6.66 -6.14
N GLN A 29 -8.06 -5.77 -5.16
CA GLN A 29 -8.41 -6.10 -3.78
C GLN A 29 -9.90 -5.85 -3.53
N PRO A 30 -10.52 -6.60 -2.62
CA PRO A 30 -11.87 -6.26 -2.17
C PRO A 30 -11.92 -4.83 -1.64
N MET A 31 -13.03 -4.13 -1.91
CA MET A 31 -13.25 -2.80 -1.36
C MET A 31 -12.97 -2.73 0.13
N GLU A 32 -12.45 -1.60 0.59
CA GLU A 32 -12.06 -1.32 1.98
C GLU A 32 -10.80 -2.06 2.46
N HIS A 33 -10.04 -2.72 1.56
CA HIS A 33 -8.78 -3.35 1.95
C HIS A 33 -7.82 -2.34 2.61
N VAL A 34 -7.58 -1.20 1.97
CA VAL A 34 -6.67 -0.17 2.51
C VAL A 34 -7.22 0.46 3.79
N LEU A 35 -8.53 0.64 3.91
CA LEU A 35 -9.15 1.15 5.13
C LEU A 35 -8.93 0.18 6.31
N ARG A 36 -9.15 -1.10 6.09
CA ARG A 36 -8.91 -2.17 7.10
C ARG A 36 -7.44 -2.27 7.46
N GLN A 37 -6.54 -2.22 6.46
CA GLN A 37 -5.10 -2.13 6.66
C GLN A 37 -4.74 -0.95 7.58
N CYS A 38 -5.30 0.23 7.36
CA CYS A 38 -5.07 1.42 8.17
C CYS A 38 -5.48 1.19 9.65
N LEU A 39 -6.64 0.58 9.89
CA LEU A 39 -7.08 0.24 11.24
C LEU A 39 -6.13 -0.76 11.93
N ILE A 40 -5.69 -1.79 11.21
CA ILE A 40 -4.70 -2.76 11.72
C ILE A 40 -3.40 -2.05 12.07
N CYS A 41 -2.89 -1.17 11.20
CA CYS A 41 -1.68 -0.38 11.45
C CYS A 41 -1.79 0.46 12.73
N LEU A 42 -2.90 1.18 12.90
CA LEU A 42 -3.11 2.02 14.10
C LEU A 42 -3.19 1.20 15.38
N ARG A 43 -3.88 0.07 15.34
CA ARG A 43 -3.98 -0.84 16.50
C ARG A 43 -2.60 -1.39 16.86
N LEU A 44 -1.81 -1.84 15.86
CA LEU A 44 -0.42 -2.26 16.07
C LEU A 44 0.45 -1.13 16.64
N ALA A 45 0.35 0.08 16.09
CA ALA A 45 1.09 1.24 16.58
C ALA A 45 0.82 1.52 18.07
N ARG A 46 -0.44 1.37 18.51
CA ARG A 46 -0.85 1.52 19.91
C ARG A 46 -0.27 0.42 20.79
N HIS A 47 -0.33 -0.84 20.36
CA HIS A 47 0.26 -1.96 21.11
C HIS A 47 1.79 -1.87 21.22
N LEU A 48 2.44 -1.27 20.23
CA LEU A 48 3.88 -0.96 20.25
C LEU A 48 4.22 0.29 21.06
N GLY A 49 3.22 1.01 21.58
CA GLY A 49 3.42 2.23 22.36
C GLY A 49 3.96 3.41 21.57
N LEU A 50 3.70 3.48 20.26
CA LEU A 50 4.13 4.61 19.45
C LEU A 50 3.46 5.90 19.90
N ALA A 51 4.23 7.00 19.87
CA ALA A 51 3.72 8.33 20.18
C ALA A 51 2.59 8.74 19.19
N GLU A 52 1.71 9.65 19.61
CA GLU A 52 0.58 10.11 18.78
C GLU A 52 1.03 10.67 17.44
N ALA A 53 2.17 11.39 17.42
CA ALA A 53 2.75 11.90 16.18
C ALA A 53 3.16 10.78 15.19
N ASP A 54 3.70 9.66 15.69
CA ASP A 54 4.04 8.51 14.86
C ASP A 54 2.78 7.77 14.40
N GLN A 55 1.74 7.70 15.26
CA GLN A 55 0.44 7.14 14.87
C GLN A 55 -0.21 7.95 13.76
N GLU A 56 -0.08 9.29 13.76
CA GLU A 56 -0.55 10.16 12.67
C GLU A 56 0.19 9.84 11.37
N VAL A 57 1.52 9.67 11.41
CA VAL A 57 2.31 9.26 10.25
C VAL A 57 1.86 7.89 9.73
N VAL A 58 1.67 6.91 10.61
CA VAL A 58 1.16 5.57 10.26
C VAL A 58 -0.19 5.66 9.56
N TYR A 59 -1.11 6.46 10.08
CA TYR A 59 -2.46 6.64 9.55
C TYR A 59 -2.45 7.14 8.11
N TYR A 60 -1.77 8.26 7.87
CA TYR A 60 -1.71 8.85 6.54
C TYR A 60 -0.86 8.03 5.56
N ALA A 61 0.23 7.42 6.03
CA ALA A 61 1.05 6.54 5.20
C ALA A 61 0.26 5.29 4.76
N ALA A 62 -0.52 4.67 5.65
CA ALA A 62 -1.35 3.52 5.33
C ALA A 62 -2.39 3.84 4.25
N LEU A 63 -3.07 5.00 4.33
CA LEU A 63 -4.05 5.43 3.34
C LEU A 63 -3.43 5.81 2.00
N MET A 64 -2.16 6.26 2.00
CA MET A 64 -1.43 6.68 0.79
C MET A 64 -0.65 5.57 0.11
N ALA A 65 -0.34 4.48 0.81
CA ALA A 65 0.63 3.47 0.41
C ALA A 65 0.43 2.93 -1.02
N TRP A 66 -0.81 2.82 -1.47
CA TRP A 66 -1.14 2.16 -2.75
C TRP A 66 -1.70 3.09 -3.82
N VAL A 67 -1.75 4.40 -3.58
CA VAL A 67 -2.32 5.37 -4.53
C VAL A 67 -1.54 5.39 -5.86
N GLY A 68 -0.25 5.08 -5.86
CA GLY A 68 0.58 4.98 -7.06
C GLY A 68 0.38 3.71 -7.91
N CYS A 69 -0.36 2.71 -7.44
CA CYS A 69 -0.50 1.40 -8.12
C CYS A 69 -1.13 1.45 -9.53
N HIS A 70 -1.74 2.58 -9.90
CA HIS A 70 -2.40 2.72 -11.21
C HIS A 70 -1.50 3.29 -12.30
N VAL A 71 -0.36 3.90 -11.93
CA VAL A 71 0.47 4.69 -12.86
C VAL A 71 1.00 3.83 -14.02
N ASP A 72 1.41 2.60 -13.72
CA ASP A 72 2.01 1.70 -14.69
C ASP A 72 1.10 0.54 -15.13
N ALA A 73 -0.22 0.67 -15.00
CA ALA A 73 -1.18 -0.38 -15.38
C ALA A 73 -0.98 -0.83 -16.84
N TYR A 74 -0.72 0.09 -17.76
CA TYR A 74 -0.46 -0.22 -19.16
C TYR A 74 0.83 -1.06 -19.34
N GLU A 75 1.94 -0.66 -18.73
CA GLU A 75 3.20 -1.42 -18.83
C GLU A 75 3.09 -2.78 -18.13
N GLN A 76 2.38 -2.85 -17.01
CA GLN A 76 2.10 -4.13 -16.35
C GLN A 76 1.29 -5.05 -17.23
N ALA A 77 0.21 -4.57 -17.87
CA ALA A 77 -0.60 -5.34 -18.81
C ALA A 77 0.19 -5.78 -20.04
N LYS A 78 1.14 -4.98 -20.53
CA LYS A 78 2.03 -5.32 -21.65
C LYS A 78 2.88 -6.55 -21.33
N TRP A 79 3.50 -6.62 -20.15
CA TRP A 79 4.39 -7.72 -19.76
C TRP A 79 3.65 -8.91 -19.16
N PHE A 80 2.63 -8.64 -18.34
CA PHE A 80 1.98 -9.66 -17.54
C PHE A 80 0.57 -10.04 -18.03
N GLY A 81 0.02 -9.30 -18.99
CA GLY A 81 -1.31 -9.55 -19.57
C GLY A 81 -2.42 -8.98 -18.70
N ASP A 82 -2.65 -9.55 -17.53
CA ASP A 82 -3.65 -9.09 -16.55
C ASP A 82 -2.92 -8.45 -15.35
N ASP A 83 -2.90 -7.13 -15.31
CA ASP A 83 -2.25 -6.36 -14.25
C ASP A 83 -3.00 -6.47 -12.92
N THR A 84 -4.31 -6.62 -12.95
CA THR A 84 -5.13 -6.77 -11.74
C THR A 84 -4.88 -8.12 -11.08
N ALA A 85 -4.84 -9.21 -11.85
CA ALA A 85 -4.50 -10.53 -11.35
C ALA A 85 -3.07 -10.57 -10.77
N LEU A 86 -2.11 -9.92 -11.45
CA LEU A 86 -0.74 -9.79 -10.95
C LEU A 86 -0.71 -9.13 -9.56
N LYS A 87 -1.39 -7.98 -9.43
CA LYS A 87 -1.42 -7.20 -8.17
C LYS A 87 -2.15 -7.93 -7.05
N THR A 88 -3.18 -8.69 -7.38
CA THR A 88 -3.91 -9.52 -6.43
C THR A 88 -3.02 -10.63 -5.87
N ASP A 89 -2.28 -11.31 -6.75
CA ASP A 89 -1.49 -12.47 -6.38
C ASP A 89 -0.15 -12.12 -5.70
N VAL A 90 0.40 -10.92 -5.94
CA VAL A 90 1.73 -10.52 -5.42
C VAL A 90 1.82 -10.61 -3.90
N ARG A 91 0.74 -10.30 -3.18
CA ARG A 91 0.68 -10.36 -1.72
C ARG A 91 0.69 -11.77 -1.16
N ARG A 92 0.27 -12.74 -1.96
CA ARG A 92 0.21 -14.16 -1.59
C ARG A 92 1.57 -14.86 -1.71
N VAL A 93 2.54 -14.23 -2.38
CA VAL A 93 3.85 -14.83 -2.63
C VAL A 93 4.92 -14.18 -1.74
N ASP A 94 5.72 -15.02 -1.09
CA ASP A 94 6.99 -14.56 -0.51
C ASP A 94 8.08 -14.65 -1.58
N PHE A 95 8.62 -13.52 -1.98
CA PHE A 95 9.63 -13.42 -3.04
C PHE A 95 11.01 -13.93 -2.60
N THR A 96 11.06 -14.97 -1.79
CA THR A 96 12.30 -15.64 -1.38
C THR A 96 12.63 -16.84 -2.28
N GLY A 97 13.91 -17.10 -2.51
CA GLY A 97 14.38 -18.25 -3.31
C GLY A 97 13.80 -18.27 -4.72
N LEU A 98 13.16 -19.38 -5.10
CA LEU A 98 12.57 -19.58 -6.43
C LEU A 98 11.14 -19.06 -6.57
N ALA A 99 10.50 -18.65 -5.49
CA ALA A 99 9.10 -18.24 -5.51
C ALA A 99 8.88 -17.00 -6.39
N GLY A 100 9.79 -16.03 -6.32
CA GLY A 100 9.74 -14.82 -7.16
C GLY A 100 9.88 -15.15 -8.66
N PRO A 101 10.93 -15.85 -9.12
CA PRO A 101 11.04 -16.29 -10.50
C PRO A 101 9.86 -17.12 -11.00
N LEU A 102 9.32 -18.02 -10.20
CA LEU A 102 8.15 -18.82 -10.55
C LEU A 102 6.88 -17.95 -10.66
N PHE A 103 6.71 -16.98 -9.77
CA PHE A 103 5.62 -16.02 -9.83
C PHE A 103 5.67 -15.22 -11.14
N VAL A 104 6.83 -14.66 -11.48
CA VAL A 104 7.04 -13.92 -12.72
C VAL A 104 6.72 -14.81 -13.93
N LEU A 105 7.27 -16.02 -13.98
CA LEU A 105 7.05 -16.97 -15.09
C LEU A 105 5.57 -17.32 -15.25
N ARG A 106 4.83 -17.48 -14.16
CA ARG A 106 3.40 -17.77 -14.17
C ARG A 106 2.59 -16.63 -14.80
N HIS A 107 2.93 -15.38 -14.46
CA HIS A 107 2.17 -14.20 -14.88
C HIS A 107 2.63 -13.62 -16.21
N LEU A 108 3.85 -13.90 -16.70
CA LEU A 108 4.33 -13.39 -17.98
C LEU A 108 3.38 -13.77 -19.13
N GLY A 109 2.81 -12.75 -19.77
CA GLY A 109 1.88 -12.89 -20.88
C GLY A 109 0.63 -13.71 -20.53
N ALA A 110 0.15 -13.66 -19.29
CA ALA A 110 -1.04 -14.39 -18.86
C ALA A 110 -2.22 -14.07 -19.78
N GLY A 111 -3.00 -15.11 -20.15
CA GLY A 111 -4.12 -14.98 -21.09
C GLY A 111 -3.73 -14.92 -22.56
N ARG A 112 -2.45 -14.87 -22.91
CA ARG A 112 -1.98 -14.82 -24.32
C ARG A 112 -1.64 -16.21 -24.86
N PRO A 113 -1.65 -16.41 -26.20
CA PRO A 113 -1.22 -17.67 -26.84
C PRO A 113 0.22 -18.04 -26.46
N LEU A 114 0.53 -19.34 -26.38
CA LEU A 114 1.83 -19.86 -25.94
C LEU A 114 3.04 -19.26 -26.69
N LEU A 115 2.92 -19.06 -28.01
CA LEU A 115 4.00 -18.49 -28.83
C LEU A 115 4.29 -17.02 -28.42
N GLU A 116 3.24 -16.26 -28.16
CA GLU A 116 3.36 -14.88 -27.71
C GLU A 116 3.93 -14.81 -26.29
N ARG A 117 3.50 -15.70 -25.39
CA ARG A 117 4.09 -15.82 -24.03
C ARG A 117 5.58 -16.16 -24.09
N ALA A 118 5.97 -17.08 -24.96
CA ALA A 118 7.39 -17.42 -25.15
C ALA A 118 8.21 -16.21 -25.64
N ARG A 119 7.65 -15.39 -26.53
CA ARG A 119 8.29 -14.17 -27.03
C ARG A 119 8.45 -13.11 -25.92
N ILE A 120 7.40 -12.89 -25.13
CA ILE A 120 7.42 -11.99 -23.96
C ILE A 120 8.46 -12.50 -22.96
N GLY A 121 8.45 -13.79 -22.65
CA GLY A 121 9.40 -14.42 -21.73
C GLY A 121 10.86 -14.28 -22.16
N ALA A 122 11.14 -14.36 -23.46
CA ALA A 122 12.49 -14.16 -23.99
C ALA A 122 12.99 -12.71 -23.87
N GLY A 123 12.09 -11.71 -23.94
CA GLY A 123 12.40 -10.29 -23.76
C GLY A 123 12.50 -9.84 -22.31
N PHE A 124 11.85 -10.58 -21.40
CA PHE A 124 11.73 -10.15 -19.99
C PHE A 124 13.06 -9.99 -19.24
N PRO A 125 14.08 -10.84 -19.35
CA PRO A 125 15.34 -10.69 -18.63
C PRO A 125 16.06 -9.36 -18.88
N GLY A 126 15.84 -8.73 -20.02
CA GLY A 126 16.39 -7.42 -20.40
C GLY A 126 15.44 -6.27 -20.10
N GLU A 127 14.53 -6.04 -21.03
CA GLU A 127 13.60 -4.88 -20.95
C GLU A 127 12.55 -5.03 -19.88
N GLY A 128 11.99 -6.22 -19.68
CA GLY A 128 10.93 -6.46 -18.72
C GLY A 128 11.39 -6.28 -17.28
N ARG A 129 12.64 -6.67 -16.96
CA ARG A 129 13.19 -6.46 -15.62
C ARG A 129 13.37 -4.97 -15.32
N ARG A 130 13.89 -4.21 -16.28
CA ARG A 130 14.02 -2.75 -16.14
C ARG A 130 12.65 -2.08 -16.00
N ALA A 131 11.67 -2.54 -16.77
CA ALA A 131 10.31 -2.05 -16.65
C ALA A 131 9.72 -2.34 -15.26
N ALA A 132 9.94 -3.53 -14.69
CA ALA A 132 9.47 -3.88 -13.34
C ALA A 132 10.14 -3.02 -12.24
N GLU A 133 11.44 -2.75 -12.36
CA GLU A 133 12.17 -1.84 -11.46
C GLU A 133 11.60 -0.41 -11.57
N ALA A 134 11.39 0.09 -12.78
CA ALA A 134 10.80 1.42 -13.03
C ALA A 134 9.35 1.53 -12.51
N MET A 135 8.56 0.46 -12.57
CA MET A 135 7.19 0.45 -12.03
C MET A 135 7.15 0.72 -10.53
N VAL A 136 8.11 0.18 -9.76
CA VAL A 136 8.20 0.46 -8.32
C VAL A 136 8.60 1.92 -8.08
N GLU A 137 9.57 2.42 -8.85
CA GLU A 137 10.00 3.83 -8.76
C GLU A 137 8.86 4.78 -9.13
N ASN A 138 8.14 4.54 -10.22
CA ASN A 138 6.99 5.36 -10.64
C ASN A 138 5.86 5.35 -9.61
N HIS A 139 5.63 4.19 -8.97
CA HIS A 139 4.62 4.07 -7.92
C HIS A 139 4.89 5.06 -6.77
N TRP A 140 6.10 5.03 -6.18
CA TRP A 140 6.39 5.90 -5.05
C TRP A 140 6.50 7.37 -5.47
N LEU A 141 7.05 7.68 -6.66
CA LEU A 141 7.11 9.04 -7.19
C LEU A 141 5.72 9.65 -7.36
N ALA A 142 4.75 8.87 -7.84
CA ALA A 142 3.37 9.32 -7.97
C ALA A 142 2.72 9.57 -6.61
N ALA A 143 2.88 8.65 -5.67
CA ALA A 143 2.35 8.78 -4.31
C ALA A 143 3.02 9.94 -3.56
N ASP A 144 4.35 10.09 -3.66
CA ASP A 144 5.11 11.20 -3.09
C ASP A 144 4.68 12.55 -3.67
N GLY A 145 4.58 12.64 -5.01
CA GLY A 145 4.14 13.85 -5.70
C GLY A 145 2.73 14.28 -5.31
N LEU A 146 1.81 13.32 -5.10
CA LEU A 146 0.47 13.60 -4.59
C LEU A 146 0.50 14.04 -3.13
N ALA A 147 1.21 13.32 -2.28
CA ALA A 147 1.37 13.64 -0.86
C ALA A 147 1.95 15.04 -0.65
N ALA A 148 2.98 15.42 -1.42
CA ALA A 148 3.58 16.75 -1.39
C ALA A 148 2.57 17.85 -1.78
N ARG A 149 1.75 17.62 -2.81
CA ARG A 149 0.71 18.57 -3.25
C ARG A 149 -0.43 18.72 -2.26
N LEU A 150 -0.75 17.65 -1.55
CA LEU A 150 -1.72 17.66 -0.47
C LEU A 150 -1.18 18.27 0.82
N GLY A 151 0.14 18.58 0.88
CA GLY A 151 0.79 19.14 2.06
C GLY A 151 0.98 18.14 3.20
N LEU A 152 1.02 16.83 2.88
CA LEU A 152 1.32 15.81 3.90
C LEU A 152 2.75 15.96 4.43
N PRO A 153 2.98 15.69 5.72
CA PRO A 153 4.29 15.75 6.34
C PRO A 153 5.34 14.89 5.62
N GLN A 154 6.61 15.32 5.68
CA GLN A 154 7.72 14.58 5.06
C GLN A 154 7.82 13.15 5.59
N GLN A 155 7.56 12.93 6.88
CA GLN A 155 7.59 11.60 7.49
C GLN A 155 6.58 10.61 6.85
N VAL A 156 5.42 11.11 6.41
CA VAL A 156 4.44 10.30 5.67
C VAL A 156 5.00 9.91 4.31
N ARG A 157 5.63 10.86 3.61
CA ARG A 157 6.25 10.65 2.31
C ARG A 157 7.40 9.65 2.38
N ASP A 158 8.28 9.81 3.37
CA ASP A 158 9.40 8.89 3.64
C ASP A 158 8.89 7.47 3.95
N SER A 159 7.75 7.36 4.67
CA SER A 159 7.13 6.07 4.97
C SER A 159 6.57 5.39 3.72
N VAL A 160 5.94 6.15 2.82
CA VAL A 160 5.39 5.62 1.57
C VAL A 160 6.51 5.16 0.63
N GLU A 161 7.65 5.85 0.58
CA GLU A 161 8.82 5.46 -0.21
C GLU A 161 9.33 4.06 0.16
N GLN A 162 9.27 3.70 1.45
CA GLN A 162 9.80 2.44 1.96
C GLN A 162 8.77 1.29 1.99
N THR A 163 7.59 1.45 1.39
CA THR A 163 6.51 0.45 1.46
C THR A 163 6.87 -0.89 0.80
N PHE A 164 7.80 -0.90 -0.15
CA PHE A 164 8.29 -2.11 -0.82
C PHE A 164 9.62 -2.64 -0.25
N GLU A 165 10.15 -2.00 0.80
CA GLU A 165 11.34 -2.50 1.48
C GLU A 165 11.01 -3.76 2.30
N ARG A 166 12.04 -4.58 2.52
CA ARG A 166 11.93 -5.85 3.24
C ARG A 166 12.93 -5.87 4.38
N TRP A 167 12.57 -6.49 5.48
CA TRP A 167 13.45 -6.63 6.64
C TRP A 167 14.82 -7.22 6.30
N ASP A 168 14.86 -8.19 5.36
CA ASP A 168 16.08 -8.87 4.92
C ASP A 168 16.94 -8.04 3.93
N GLY A 169 16.55 -6.82 3.57
CA GLY A 169 17.26 -5.94 2.64
C GLY A 169 17.11 -6.32 1.17
N LYS A 170 16.19 -7.23 0.85
CA LYS A 170 15.92 -7.63 -0.54
C LYS A 170 14.72 -6.91 -1.14
N GLY A 171 14.30 -5.82 -0.48
CA GLY A 171 13.26 -4.93 -0.94
C GLY A 171 13.75 -3.92 -1.97
N VAL A 172 12.89 -3.03 -2.34
CA VAL A 172 13.11 -1.95 -3.31
C VAL A 172 12.45 -0.66 -2.78
N PRO A 173 12.89 0.53 -3.16
CA PRO A 173 13.90 0.82 -4.20
C PRO A 173 15.34 0.83 -3.69
N LYS A 174 15.58 1.03 -2.39
CA LYS A 174 16.90 1.29 -1.82
C LYS A 174 17.59 0.04 -1.25
N GLY A 175 16.81 -1.02 -0.96
CA GLY A 175 17.30 -2.24 -0.32
C GLY A 175 17.76 -2.00 1.11
N VAL A 176 17.16 -1.04 1.82
CA VAL A 176 17.40 -0.82 3.25
C VAL A 176 16.88 -2.00 4.05
N ARG A 177 17.47 -2.25 5.22
CA ARG A 177 17.19 -3.47 5.98
C ARG A 177 17.04 -3.22 7.48
N GLY A 178 16.32 -4.12 8.13
CA GLY A 178 16.19 -4.09 9.57
C GLY A 178 15.61 -2.77 10.06
N GLU A 179 16.24 -2.18 11.06
CA GLU A 179 15.80 -0.93 11.68
C GLU A 179 16.05 0.32 10.82
N GLU A 180 16.77 0.23 9.70
CA GLU A 180 16.88 1.30 8.72
C GLU A 180 15.54 1.57 8.02
N ILE A 181 14.63 0.58 8.00
CA ILE A 181 13.26 0.75 7.54
C ILE A 181 12.45 1.46 8.63
N LEU A 182 11.77 2.52 8.29
CA LEU A 182 10.91 3.25 9.22
C LEU A 182 9.87 2.33 9.86
N ILE A 183 9.64 2.46 11.17
CA ILE A 183 8.65 1.64 11.88
C ILE A 183 7.28 1.74 11.22
N THR A 184 6.90 2.93 10.76
CA THR A 184 5.65 3.19 10.05
C THR A 184 5.51 2.35 8.78
N SER A 185 6.56 2.24 7.98
CA SER A 185 6.60 1.40 6.78
C SER A 185 6.54 -0.09 7.11
N ARG A 186 7.23 -0.52 8.19
CA ARG A 186 7.18 -1.93 8.67
C ARG A 186 5.76 -2.33 9.07
N LEU A 187 5.00 -1.43 9.71
CA LEU A 187 3.60 -1.65 10.07
C LEU A 187 2.71 -1.76 8.83
N VAL A 188 2.84 -0.83 7.89
CA VAL A 188 2.05 -0.81 6.64
C VAL A 188 2.26 -2.08 5.84
N THR A 189 3.51 -2.52 5.68
CA THR A 189 3.85 -3.73 4.91
C THR A 189 3.30 -5.00 5.55
N LEU A 190 3.35 -5.12 6.88
CA LEU A 190 2.76 -6.27 7.57
C LEU A 190 1.23 -6.24 7.45
N ALA A 191 0.61 -5.11 7.75
CA ALA A 191 -0.85 -4.97 7.78
C ALA A 191 -1.49 -5.23 6.40
N ASP A 192 -0.85 -4.81 5.30
CA ASP A 192 -1.29 -5.09 3.93
C ASP A 192 -1.43 -6.59 3.67
N VAL A 193 -0.43 -7.35 4.04
CA VAL A 193 -0.42 -8.81 3.78
C VAL A 193 -1.35 -9.55 4.73
N VAL A 194 -1.31 -9.25 6.03
CA VAL A 194 -2.14 -9.99 7.00
C VAL A 194 -3.63 -9.73 6.81
N GLU A 195 -4.01 -8.56 6.29
CA GLU A 195 -5.40 -8.26 5.93
C GLU A 195 -5.90 -9.17 4.81
N VAL A 196 -5.11 -9.34 3.74
CA VAL A 196 -5.43 -10.24 2.62
C VAL A 196 -5.62 -11.69 3.10
N PHE A 197 -4.72 -12.16 3.97
CA PHE A 197 -4.80 -13.52 4.50
C PHE A 197 -5.93 -13.68 5.52
N HIS A 198 -6.24 -12.64 6.29
CA HIS A 198 -7.39 -12.64 7.20
C HIS A 198 -8.71 -12.79 6.42
N ARG A 199 -8.91 -12.04 5.34
CA ARG A 199 -10.09 -12.19 4.48
C ARG A 199 -10.21 -13.57 3.84
N ALA A 200 -9.09 -14.21 3.53
CA ALA A 200 -9.07 -15.50 2.85
C ALA A 200 -9.29 -16.69 3.81
N GLY A 201 -8.81 -16.60 5.05
CA GLY A 201 -8.80 -17.75 5.97
C GLY A 201 -8.81 -17.38 7.45
N GLY A 202 -9.25 -16.16 7.80
CA GLY A 202 -9.39 -15.72 9.18
C GLY A 202 -8.06 -15.42 9.87
N THR A 203 -8.14 -15.22 11.17
CA THR A 203 -7.00 -14.86 12.03
C THR A 203 -5.86 -15.86 11.95
N ASP A 204 -6.17 -17.17 11.89
CA ASP A 204 -5.14 -18.22 11.84
C ASP A 204 -4.30 -18.13 10.57
N ALA A 205 -4.92 -17.85 9.41
CA ALA A 205 -4.20 -17.67 8.16
C ALA A 205 -3.29 -16.42 8.18
N ALA A 206 -3.77 -15.33 8.77
CA ALA A 206 -2.99 -14.11 8.95
C ALA A 206 -1.78 -14.33 9.88
N VAL A 207 -1.97 -15.03 10.99
CA VAL A 207 -0.89 -15.40 11.93
C VAL A 207 0.12 -16.33 11.26
N ALA A 208 -0.35 -17.30 10.48
CA ALA A 208 0.53 -18.25 9.79
C ALA A 208 1.45 -17.54 8.80
N VAL A 209 0.92 -16.62 7.94
CA VAL A 209 1.74 -15.89 6.98
C VAL A 209 2.71 -14.91 7.67
N ALA A 210 2.29 -14.26 8.75
CA ALA A 210 3.17 -13.36 9.50
C ALA A 210 4.37 -14.13 10.08
N ARG A 211 4.13 -15.28 10.71
CA ARG A 211 5.20 -16.16 11.22
C ARG A 211 6.11 -16.69 10.11
N GLN A 212 5.53 -17.12 8.98
CA GLN A 212 6.29 -17.63 7.84
C GLN A 212 7.28 -16.59 7.30
N ARG A 213 6.89 -15.30 7.26
CA ARG A 213 7.69 -14.23 6.67
C ARG A 213 8.44 -13.39 7.71
N ARG A 214 8.42 -13.82 8.98
CA ARG A 214 9.15 -13.19 10.09
C ARG A 214 10.66 -13.19 9.82
N GLY A 215 11.32 -12.04 9.94
CA GLY A 215 12.75 -11.87 9.73
C GLY A 215 13.20 -11.90 8.26
N THR A 216 12.29 -12.14 7.33
CA THR A 216 12.54 -12.02 5.89
C THR A 216 11.83 -10.81 5.31
N GLN A 217 10.54 -10.86 5.12
CA GLN A 217 9.76 -9.71 4.67
C GLN A 217 9.43 -8.76 5.83
N PHE A 218 9.08 -9.31 6.98
CA PHE A 218 8.55 -8.56 8.12
C PHE A 218 9.53 -8.47 9.27
N ASP A 219 9.45 -7.34 9.99
CA ASP A 219 10.15 -7.10 11.26
C ASP A 219 9.76 -8.15 12.30
N PRO A 220 10.72 -8.88 12.89
CA PRO A 220 10.44 -9.88 13.92
C PRO A 220 9.69 -9.34 15.12
N GLY A 221 10.04 -8.14 15.61
CA GLY A 221 9.40 -7.53 16.77
C GLY A 221 7.96 -7.12 16.50
N VAL A 222 7.69 -6.57 15.31
CA VAL A 222 6.32 -6.23 14.90
C VAL A 222 5.47 -7.49 14.72
N VAL A 223 6.05 -8.55 14.13
CA VAL A 223 5.35 -9.84 13.98
C VAL A 223 5.01 -10.44 15.34
N ASP A 224 5.92 -10.40 16.30
CA ASP A 224 5.67 -10.97 17.62
C ASP A 224 4.49 -10.26 18.31
N VAL A 225 4.43 -8.93 18.29
CA VAL A 225 3.29 -8.16 18.80
C VAL A 225 2.01 -8.47 18.02
N PHE A 226 2.09 -8.55 16.69
CA PHE A 226 0.95 -8.90 15.86
C PHE A 226 0.36 -10.27 16.23
N VAL A 227 1.21 -11.28 16.39
CA VAL A 227 0.78 -12.65 16.71
C VAL A 227 0.12 -12.72 18.08
N ASP A 228 0.66 -12.02 19.07
CA ASP A 228 0.13 -12.00 20.43
C ASP A 228 -1.22 -11.28 20.52
N GLN A 229 -1.46 -10.29 19.65
CA GLN A 229 -2.64 -9.42 19.67
C GLN A 229 -3.59 -9.65 18.49
N ALA A 230 -3.38 -10.69 17.66
CA ALA A 230 -4.08 -10.84 16.39
C ALA A 230 -5.62 -10.81 16.52
N ALA A 231 -6.19 -11.43 17.53
CA ALA A 231 -7.64 -11.44 17.75
C ALA A 231 -8.19 -10.03 17.99
N GLU A 232 -7.49 -9.21 18.78
CA GLU A 232 -7.87 -7.82 19.07
C GLU A 232 -7.67 -6.93 17.85
N LEU A 233 -6.59 -7.15 17.11
CA LEU A 233 -6.27 -6.36 15.91
C LEU A 233 -7.34 -6.52 14.82
N PHE A 234 -7.97 -7.67 14.70
CA PHE A 234 -9.04 -7.94 13.74
C PHE A 234 -10.46 -7.72 14.29
N ALA A 235 -10.61 -7.52 15.60
CA ALA A 235 -11.94 -7.38 16.22
C ALA A 235 -12.77 -6.27 15.57
N GLY A 236 -14.01 -6.59 15.23
CA GLY A 236 -15.00 -5.64 14.67
C GLY A 236 -14.72 -5.13 13.25
N LEU A 237 -13.67 -5.61 12.56
CA LEU A 237 -13.40 -5.19 11.18
C LEU A 237 -14.46 -5.66 10.18
N ASP A 238 -15.22 -6.70 10.50
CA ASP A 238 -16.25 -7.27 9.64
C ASP A 238 -17.67 -6.79 10.04
N GLU A 239 -17.81 -6.09 11.17
CA GLU A 239 -19.09 -5.75 11.78
C GLU A 239 -19.47 -4.27 11.66
N ALA A 240 -18.46 -3.39 11.58
CA ALA A 240 -18.63 -1.94 11.56
C ALA A 240 -18.46 -1.37 10.16
N SER A 241 -19.00 -0.17 9.91
CA SER A 241 -18.62 0.65 8.77
C SER A 241 -17.11 0.95 8.87
N THR A 242 -16.30 0.33 8.02
CA THR A 242 -14.85 0.55 7.99
C THR A 242 -14.54 2.01 7.71
N TRP A 243 -15.35 2.65 6.87
CA TRP A 243 -15.27 4.07 6.58
C TRP A 243 -15.38 4.93 7.86
N ASP A 244 -16.47 4.75 8.62
CA ASP A 244 -16.68 5.53 9.85
C ASP A 244 -15.63 5.23 10.90
N ALA A 245 -15.19 3.96 10.99
CA ALA A 245 -14.15 3.54 11.92
C ALA A 245 -12.81 4.20 11.61
N VAL A 246 -12.41 4.29 10.32
CA VAL A 246 -11.18 4.95 9.90
C VAL A 246 -11.24 6.44 10.18
N LEU A 247 -12.32 7.12 9.79
CA LEU A 247 -12.46 8.55 10.02
C LEU A 247 -12.54 8.91 11.52
N GLY A 248 -13.12 8.03 12.33
CA GLY A 248 -13.18 8.19 13.79
C GLY A 248 -11.86 7.87 14.49
N ALA A 249 -10.97 7.13 13.84
CA ALA A 249 -9.67 6.73 14.39
C ALA A 249 -8.52 7.69 14.03
N GLU A 250 -8.78 8.73 13.22
CA GLU A 250 -7.77 9.73 12.81
C GLU A 250 -7.07 10.32 14.04
N PRO A 251 -5.74 10.17 14.16
CA PRO A 251 -5.01 10.68 15.32
C PRO A 251 -4.92 12.21 15.31
N GLY A 252 -4.73 12.81 16.51
CA GLY A 252 -4.54 14.24 16.65
C GLY A 252 -5.79 15.06 16.31
N GLN A 253 -5.59 16.25 15.75
CA GLN A 253 -6.67 17.15 15.35
C GLN A 253 -7.13 16.95 13.89
N GLY A 254 -6.47 16.04 13.17
CA GLY A 254 -6.69 15.78 11.76
C GLY A 254 -6.19 16.90 10.82
N LEU A 255 -5.70 16.52 9.67
CA LEU A 255 -5.27 17.48 8.64
C LEU A 255 -6.47 17.96 7.81
N ARG A 256 -6.43 19.24 7.41
CA ARG A 256 -7.47 19.84 6.58
C ARG A 256 -6.88 20.48 5.33
N LEU A 257 -7.55 20.30 4.21
CA LEU A 257 -7.25 21.00 2.97
C LEU A 257 -7.97 22.35 2.96
N THR A 258 -7.18 23.42 2.87
CA THR A 258 -7.70 24.79 2.82
C THR A 258 -7.34 25.48 1.51
N GLY A 259 -8.26 26.22 0.91
CA GLY A 259 -8.01 27.19 -0.15
C GLY A 259 -7.16 26.70 -1.33
N ALA A 260 -5.94 27.23 -1.45
CA ALA A 260 -5.04 26.95 -2.58
C ALA A 260 -4.57 25.49 -2.69
N ALA A 261 -4.48 24.76 -1.58
CA ALA A 261 -4.12 23.36 -1.57
C ALA A 261 -5.21 22.47 -2.17
N TYR A 262 -6.47 22.87 -2.07
CA TYR A 262 -7.61 22.16 -2.67
C TYR A 262 -7.61 22.27 -4.21
N ASP A 263 -7.20 23.41 -4.76
CA ASP A 263 -7.15 23.66 -6.20
C ASP A 263 -5.95 22.99 -6.89
N ALA A 264 -4.93 22.61 -6.13
CA ALA A 264 -3.71 22.01 -6.67
C ALA A 264 -3.92 20.63 -7.32
N PRO A 265 -4.70 19.68 -6.75
CA PRO A 265 -4.99 18.38 -7.36
C PRO A 265 -5.76 18.48 -8.68
N VAL A 266 -6.65 19.46 -8.82
CA VAL A 266 -7.48 19.65 -10.01
C VAL A 266 -6.65 20.04 -11.25
N LYS A 267 -5.49 20.68 -11.05
CA LYS A 267 -4.59 21.07 -12.14
C LYS A 267 -3.81 19.89 -12.73
N ILE A 268 -3.71 18.76 -12.02
CA ILE A 268 -3.00 17.56 -12.51
C ILE A 268 -3.73 16.94 -13.71
N GLY A 269 -5.05 16.91 -13.69
CA GLY A 269 -5.86 16.34 -14.79
C GLY A 269 -5.80 17.14 -16.10
N ARG A 270 -5.29 18.38 -16.09
CA ARG A 270 -5.21 19.23 -17.28
C ARG A 270 -3.83 19.27 -17.95
N ALA A 271 -2.79 18.74 -17.28
CA ALA A 271 -1.41 18.79 -17.79
C ALA A 271 -1.01 17.56 -18.63
N HIS A 272 -1.88 16.55 -18.73
CA HIS A 272 -1.63 15.30 -19.45
C HIS A 272 -2.72 14.93 -20.46
N VAL A 273 -3.43 15.92 -21.00
CA VAL A 273 -4.32 15.74 -22.17
C VAL A 273 -3.75 16.48 -23.37
#